data_5034b136342176141b0ec7fb17a2a98a
#
_entry.id   5034b136342176141b0ec7fb17a2a98a
#
_cell.length_a   1.000
_cell.length_b   1.000
_cell.length_c   1.000
_cell.angle_alpha   90.00
_cell.angle_beta   90.00
_cell.angle_gamma   90.00
#
_symmetry.space_group_name_H-M   'P 1'
#
loop_
_entity.id
_entity.type
_entity.pdbx_description
1 polymer ?
#
loop_
_entity_poly.entity_id
_entity_poly.type
_entity_poly.pdbx_seq_one_letter_code
_entity_poly.pdbx_strand_id
1 'polypeptide(L)'
;AYDFQISSPSKLGDSPQVSLQVMGRDADIELYRMSGYMFPHALDPVLDAGDCRYTIFSPSSSPDVICVGSTSYRTQFVNYLGEKKVYDSGQKGIRSAFSAMGPTLDGRIKPDVMAPGQNIISSYSTFFINNPKNVNASVKSDVRHFEYNGRTYAWNANAGTSMSAPVVTGAIALWLQADPTLTPADCLEIFAKTCSHYDTSLSYPNNLYGYGQIDVAAGLREVLRRKALGINTIGQKKVSEQYDNRIYLLDGRYVG
;
A
#
# COMPACT_ATOMS: atom_id res chain seq x y z
N ALA A 1 -21.30 -14.31 -4.78
CA ALA A 1 -21.08 -12.87 -4.96
C ALA A 1 -21.59 -12.48 -6.35
N TYR A 2 -22.13 -11.29 -6.46
CA TYR A 2 -22.59 -10.73 -7.72
C TYR A 2 -21.86 -9.41 -7.95
N ASP A 3 -21.30 -9.22 -9.14
CA ASP A 3 -20.72 -7.96 -9.57
C ASP A 3 -21.72 -7.24 -10.46
N PHE A 4 -21.91 -5.95 -10.25
CA PHE A 4 -22.70 -5.13 -11.14
C PHE A 4 -22.00 -3.78 -11.34
N GLN A 5 -22.21 -3.21 -12.51
CA GLN A 5 -21.66 -1.91 -12.86
C GLN A 5 -22.80 -0.96 -13.23
N ILE A 6 -22.80 0.21 -12.60
CA ILE A 6 -23.65 1.33 -13.00
C ILE A 6 -22.78 2.30 -13.78
N SER A 7 -23.15 2.54 -15.04
CA SER A 7 -22.48 3.51 -15.90
C SER A 7 -23.49 4.39 -16.59
N SER A 8 -23.09 5.64 -16.86
CA SER A 8 -23.88 6.55 -17.67
C SER A 8 -23.08 6.95 -18.91
N PRO A 9 -23.67 6.93 -20.12
CA PRO A 9 -22.99 7.32 -21.35
C PRO A 9 -22.78 8.83 -21.46
N SER A 10 -23.43 9.64 -20.62
CA SER A 10 -23.28 11.08 -20.55
C SER A 10 -22.97 11.53 -19.13
N LYS A 11 -22.33 12.69 -18.98
CA LYS A 11 -22.25 13.34 -17.68
C LYS A 11 -23.68 13.52 -17.17
N LEU A 12 -24.00 12.86 -16.09
CA LEU A 12 -25.16 13.17 -15.28
C LEU A 12 -24.92 14.62 -14.83
N GLY A 13 -25.76 15.60 -15.19
CA GLY A 13 -25.54 17.04 -14.90
C GLY A 13 -25.14 17.35 -13.44
N ASP A 14 -25.11 18.59 -13.04
CA ASP A 14 -24.52 19.03 -11.76
C ASP A 14 -25.15 18.48 -10.48
N SER A 15 -26.22 17.68 -10.57
CA SER A 15 -26.89 17.06 -9.40
C SER A 15 -27.63 15.76 -9.69
N PRO A 16 -27.09 14.79 -10.40
CA PRO A 16 -27.78 13.51 -10.51
C PRO A 16 -27.50 12.70 -9.27
N GLN A 17 -28.52 12.43 -8.52
CA GLN A 17 -28.46 11.50 -7.40
C GLN A 17 -28.96 10.16 -7.90
N VAL A 18 -28.05 9.21 -8.01
CA VAL A 18 -28.39 7.80 -8.25
C VAL A 18 -28.22 7.08 -6.93
N SER A 19 -29.31 6.52 -6.41
CA SER A 19 -29.26 5.64 -5.26
C SER A 19 -29.41 4.19 -5.70
N LEU A 20 -28.76 3.29 -4.98
CA LEU A 20 -28.91 1.85 -5.14
C LEU A 20 -29.74 1.34 -3.96
N GLN A 21 -30.87 0.71 -4.27
CA GLN A 21 -31.66 -0.02 -3.30
C GLN A 21 -31.48 -1.53 -3.53
N VAL A 22 -31.01 -2.22 -2.50
CA VAL A 22 -30.90 -3.68 -2.50
C VAL A 22 -31.95 -4.23 -1.58
N MET A 23 -32.79 -5.14 -2.09
CA MET A 23 -33.87 -5.77 -1.32
C MET A 23 -33.62 -7.27 -1.23
N GLY A 24 -33.80 -7.82 -0.04
CA GLY A 24 -33.72 -9.24 0.22
C GLY A 24 -34.79 -9.67 1.24
N ARG A 25 -35.08 -10.95 1.33
CA ARG A 25 -35.92 -11.54 2.37
C ARG A 25 -35.04 -12.57 3.10
N ASP A 26 -34.99 -12.46 4.43
CA ASP A 26 -34.24 -13.37 5.30
C ASP A 26 -32.77 -13.56 4.85
N ALA A 27 -32.12 -12.44 4.49
CA ALA A 27 -30.76 -12.42 3.97
C ALA A 27 -29.98 -11.22 4.53
N ASP A 28 -28.74 -11.47 4.94
CA ASP A 28 -27.75 -10.44 5.20
C ASP A 28 -27.10 -10.03 3.88
N ILE A 29 -27.07 -8.74 3.61
CA ILE A 29 -26.55 -8.19 2.37
C ILE A 29 -25.37 -7.28 2.69
N GLU A 30 -24.21 -7.63 2.15
CA GLU A 30 -23.01 -6.80 2.22
C GLU A 30 -22.72 -6.21 0.83
N LEU A 31 -22.49 -4.91 0.79
CA LEU A 31 -22.22 -4.19 -0.43
C LEU A 31 -20.81 -3.59 -0.41
N TYR A 32 -19.98 -3.98 -1.37
CA TYR A 32 -18.60 -3.50 -1.49
C TYR A 32 -18.44 -2.65 -2.77
N ARG A 33 -17.97 -1.42 -2.57
CA ARG A 33 -17.70 -0.52 -3.69
C ARG A 33 -16.30 -0.76 -4.25
N MET A 34 -16.20 -1.13 -5.51
CA MET A 34 -14.94 -1.36 -6.21
C MET A 34 -14.36 -0.09 -6.86
N SER A 35 -15.23 0.84 -7.29
CA SER A 35 -14.83 2.10 -7.93
C SER A 35 -15.90 3.18 -7.74
N GLY A 36 -15.59 4.42 -8.10
CA GLY A 36 -16.49 5.56 -7.96
C GLY A 36 -16.52 6.14 -6.55
N TYR A 37 -17.52 6.94 -6.25
CA TYR A 37 -17.73 7.59 -4.95
C TYR A 37 -19.14 7.33 -4.45
N MET A 38 -19.27 7.17 -3.13
CA MET A 38 -20.55 7.14 -2.43
C MET A 38 -20.59 8.30 -1.46
N PHE A 39 -21.74 8.95 -1.34
CA PHE A 39 -21.94 10.09 -0.46
C PHE A 39 -23.19 9.88 0.38
N PRO A 40 -23.20 10.29 1.66
CA PRO A 40 -24.43 10.37 2.42
C PRO A 40 -25.31 11.45 1.81
N HIS A 41 -26.63 11.28 1.89
CA HIS A 41 -27.56 12.30 1.42
C HIS A 41 -27.99 13.22 2.58
N ALA A 42 -27.79 14.53 2.41
CA ALA A 42 -28.03 15.49 3.49
C ALA A 42 -29.51 15.55 3.95
N LEU A 43 -30.45 15.21 3.07
CA LEU A 43 -31.90 15.27 3.32
C LEU A 43 -32.53 13.90 3.61
N ASP A 44 -31.77 12.82 3.45
CA ASP A 44 -32.27 11.46 3.69
C ASP A 44 -31.23 10.66 4.46
N PRO A 45 -31.43 10.54 5.78
CA PRO A 45 -30.48 9.83 6.66
C PRO A 45 -30.43 8.31 6.43
N VAL A 46 -31.34 7.74 5.64
CA VAL A 46 -31.31 6.33 5.25
C VAL A 46 -30.26 6.07 4.17
N LEU A 47 -29.89 7.11 3.40
CA LEU A 47 -28.86 7.01 2.37
C LEU A 47 -27.49 7.28 2.98
N ASP A 48 -26.73 6.22 3.19
CA ASP A 48 -25.38 6.26 3.77
C ASP A 48 -24.29 6.06 2.69
N ALA A 49 -23.12 6.59 2.96
CA ALA A 49 -21.91 6.38 2.15
C ALA A 49 -21.18 5.07 2.47
N GLY A 50 -21.60 4.39 3.52
CA GLY A 50 -20.87 3.26 4.08
C GLY A 50 -19.60 3.69 4.83
N ASP A 51 -18.76 2.73 5.17
CA ASP A 51 -17.49 2.97 5.86
C ASP A 51 -16.29 2.41 5.07
N CYS A 52 -15.08 2.59 5.59
CA CYS A 52 -13.85 2.13 4.95
C CYS A 52 -13.34 0.79 5.49
N ARG A 53 -14.11 0.07 6.30
CA ARG A 53 -13.74 -1.28 6.75
C ARG A 53 -13.77 -2.25 5.57
N TYR A 54 -13.05 -3.36 5.69
CA TYR A 54 -13.01 -4.42 4.69
C TYR A 54 -12.53 -3.96 3.29
N THR A 55 -11.65 -2.96 3.24
CA THR A 55 -11.15 -2.39 1.98
C THR A 55 -9.79 -2.96 1.55
N ILE A 56 -9.31 -4.01 2.21
CA ILE A 56 -8.10 -4.72 1.81
C ILE A 56 -8.44 -5.70 0.68
N PHE A 57 -7.95 -5.41 -0.53
CA PHE A 57 -8.16 -6.25 -1.71
C PHE A 57 -7.16 -7.39 -1.86
N SER A 58 -7.56 -8.42 -2.63
CA SER A 58 -6.65 -9.43 -3.14
C SER A 58 -5.60 -8.78 -4.09
N PRO A 59 -4.30 -9.21 -4.04
CA PRO A 59 -3.78 -10.32 -3.24
C PRO A 59 -3.43 -9.95 -1.78
N SER A 60 -3.49 -8.67 -1.39
CA SER A 60 -3.04 -8.20 -0.06
C SER A 60 -3.85 -8.78 1.11
N SER A 61 -5.08 -9.26 0.83
CA SER A 61 -5.91 -9.96 1.82
C SER A 61 -5.48 -11.42 2.07
N SER A 62 -4.55 -11.98 1.28
CA SER A 62 -4.02 -13.33 1.52
C SER A 62 -3.30 -13.43 2.86
N PRO A 63 -3.41 -14.59 3.57
CA PRO A 63 -2.65 -14.82 4.80
C PRO A 63 -1.15 -14.83 4.60
N ASP A 64 -0.67 -15.25 3.42
CA ASP A 64 0.74 -15.45 3.11
C ASP A 64 1.43 -14.18 2.58
N VAL A 65 0.71 -13.08 2.46
CA VAL A 65 1.21 -11.81 1.92
C VAL A 65 1.30 -10.77 3.02
N ILE A 66 2.43 -10.08 3.09
CA ILE A 66 2.60 -8.91 3.96
C ILE A 66 1.88 -7.73 3.32
N CYS A 67 0.76 -7.33 3.90
CA CYS A 67 -0.04 -6.18 3.48
C CYS A 67 0.51 -4.89 4.07
N VAL A 68 0.79 -3.92 3.21
CA VAL A 68 1.40 -2.64 3.60
C VAL A 68 0.41 -1.50 3.47
N GLY A 69 0.17 -0.81 4.57
CA GLY A 69 -0.58 0.44 4.58
C GLY A 69 0.31 1.67 4.42
N SER A 70 -0.30 2.83 4.24
CA SER A 70 0.39 4.10 4.00
C SER A 70 0.25 5.06 5.17
N THR A 71 1.38 5.67 5.56
CA THR A 71 1.42 6.82 6.46
C THR A 71 1.88 8.08 5.74
N SER A 72 1.42 9.23 6.23
CA SER A 72 1.88 10.53 5.77
C SER A 72 3.24 10.86 6.37
N TYR A 73 4.25 11.04 5.52
CA TYR A 73 5.59 11.45 5.94
C TYR A 73 5.90 12.89 5.53
N ARG A 74 5.50 13.24 4.31
CA ARG A 74 5.71 14.56 3.73
C ARG A 74 4.38 15.12 3.23
N THR A 75 4.01 16.30 3.71
CA THR A 75 2.74 16.96 3.33
C THR A 75 2.92 17.99 2.22
N GLN A 76 4.17 18.35 1.89
CA GLN A 76 4.49 19.34 0.87
C GLN A 76 5.86 19.08 0.25
N PHE A 77 6.06 19.59 -0.96
CA PHE A 77 7.35 19.66 -1.64
C PHE A 77 7.41 20.87 -2.57
N VAL A 78 8.60 21.22 -3.02
CA VAL A 78 8.80 22.22 -4.07
C VAL A 78 9.08 21.47 -5.37
N ASN A 79 8.34 21.76 -6.43
CA ASN A 79 8.56 21.15 -7.73
C ASN A 79 9.74 21.79 -8.48
N TYR A 80 10.13 21.24 -9.61
CA TYR A 80 11.27 21.72 -10.40
C TYR A 80 11.06 23.13 -11.00
N LEU A 81 9.82 23.62 -11.03
CA LEU A 81 9.47 24.98 -11.43
C LEU A 81 9.57 25.99 -10.26
N GLY A 82 9.95 25.54 -9.06
CA GLY A 82 9.99 26.36 -7.87
C GLY A 82 8.64 26.55 -7.17
N GLU A 83 7.60 25.86 -7.62
CA GLU A 83 6.26 25.98 -7.05
C GLU A 83 6.11 25.06 -5.83
N LYS A 84 5.57 25.61 -4.76
CA LYS A 84 5.19 24.82 -3.58
C LYS A 84 3.93 24.01 -3.89
N LYS A 85 4.01 22.71 -3.75
CA LYS A 85 2.87 21.78 -3.84
C LYS A 85 2.54 21.26 -2.45
N VAL A 86 1.28 21.36 -2.08
CA VAL A 86 0.75 20.86 -0.82
C VAL A 86 -0.25 19.76 -1.14
N TYR A 87 0.06 18.54 -0.69
CA TYR A 87 -0.83 17.39 -0.73
C TYR A 87 -0.85 16.82 0.68
N ASP A 88 -1.75 17.36 1.49
CA ASP A 88 -1.85 17.05 2.89
C ASP A 88 -2.92 15.97 3.10
N SER A 89 -2.49 14.78 3.49
CA SER A 89 -3.37 13.68 3.90
C SER A 89 -3.28 13.43 5.40
N GLY A 90 -2.83 14.42 6.15
CA GLY A 90 -2.68 14.37 7.59
C GLY A 90 -1.25 14.66 8.08
N GLN A 91 -1.06 14.53 9.38
CA GLN A 91 0.21 14.79 10.05
C GLN A 91 1.21 13.64 9.85
N LYS A 92 2.50 13.91 10.12
CA LYS A 92 3.55 12.90 10.09
C LYS A 92 3.20 11.70 10.96
N GLY A 93 3.29 10.50 10.37
CA GLY A 93 3.01 9.25 11.05
C GLY A 93 1.53 8.84 11.07
N ILE A 94 0.61 9.75 10.74
CA ILE A 94 -0.81 9.41 10.64
C ILE A 94 -1.05 8.58 9.37
N ARG A 95 -1.98 7.63 9.45
CA ARG A 95 -2.45 6.86 8.31
C ARG A 95 -2.94 7.81 7.20
N SER A 96 -2.44 7.61 5.99
CA SER A 96 -2.92 8.37 4.83
C SER A 96 -4.40 8.09 4.58
N ALA A 97 -5.18 9.10 4.24
CA ALA A 97 -6.63 8.97 4.06
C ALA A 97 -7.02 7.90 3.02
N PHE A 98 -6.18 7.70 2.01
CA PHE A 98 -6.39 6.69 0.97
C PHE A 98 -5.96 5.27 1.37
N SER A 99 -5.29 5.09 2.52
CA SER A 99 -4.83 3.76 2.93
C SER A 99 -6.02 2.89 3.31
N ALA A 100 -6.13 1.74 2.65
CA ALA A 100 -7.14 0.74 2.98
C ALA A 100 -6.96 0.24 4.42
N MET A 101 -8.04 -0.27 5.00
CA MET A 101 -8.05 -0.81 6.36
C MET A 101 -8.85 -2.11 6.45
N GLY A 102 -8.49 -2.91 7.44
CA GLY A 102 -9.17 -4.16 7.75
C GLY A 102 -10.47 -3.99 8.52
N PRO A 103 -10.95 -5.11 9.05
CA PRO A 103 -10.37 -6.44 8.92
C PRO A 103 -10.54 -7.02 7.51
N THR A 104 -9.96 -8.19 7.24
CA THR A 104 -10.33 -9.01 6.09
C THR A 104 -11.70 -9.66 6.33
N LEU A 105 -12.33 -10.20 5.28
CA LEU A 105 -13.65 -10.84 5.40
C LEU A 105 -13.68 -12.01 6.38
N ASP A 106 -12.54 -12.69 6.57
CA ASP A 106 -12.37 -13.77 7.54
C ASP A 106 -11.87 -13.29 8.92
N GLY A 107 -11.93 -11.98 9.17
CA GLY A 107 -11.68 -11.36 10.47
C GLY A 107 -10.21 -11.13 10.83
N ARG A 108 -9.24 -11.42 9.93
CA ARG A 108 -7.83 -11.16 10.21
C ARG A 108 -7.50 -9.67 10.19
N ILE A 109 -6.59 -9.27 11.07
CA ILE A 109 -6.05 -7.91 11.09
C ILE A 109 -5.19 -7.69 9.84
N LYS A 110 -5.50 -6.66 9.08
CA LYS A 110 -4.71 -6.09 7.99
C LYS A 110 -4.91 -4.56 7.99
N PRO A 111 -3.95 -3.75 7.53
CA PRO A 111 -2.62 -4.13 7.01
C PRO A 111 -1.76 -4.78 8.09
N ASP A 112 -0.66 -5.44 7.72
CA ASP A 112 0.30 -5.97 8.68
C ASP A 112 1.24 -4.89 9.21
N VAL A 113 1.66 -3.97 8.35
CA VAL A 113 2.64 -2.92 8.66
C VAL A 113 2.36 -1.65 7.87
N MET A 114 2.77 -0.51 8.41
CA MET A 114 2.71 0.79 7.75
C MET A 114 4.09 1.23 7.27
N ALA A 115 4.11 1.95 6.15
CA ALA A 115 5.29 2.66 5.68
C ALA A 115 4.91 4.00 5.03
N PRO A 116 5.84 4.95 4.90
CA PRO A 116 5.57 6.22 4.22
C PRO A 116 5.09 5.99 2.79
N GLY A 117 3.97 6.60 2.42
CA GLY A 117 3.39 6.50 1.07
C GLY A 117 2.85 7.82 0.53
N GLN A 118 2.94 8.91 1.30
CA GLN A 118 2.50 10.23 0.89
C GLN A 118 3.68 11.09 0.42
N ASN A 119 3.60 11.64 -0.80
CA ASN A 119 4.62 12.48 -1.43
C ASN A 119 6.03 11.85 -1.42
N ILE A 120 6.12 10.60 -1.77
CA ILE A 120 7.38 9.87 -1.88
C ILE A 120 8.09 10.29 -3.17
N ILE A 121 9.33 10.76 -3.01
CA ILE A 121 10.15 11.21 -4.12
C ILE A 121 11.02 10.04 -4.57
N SER A 122 10.87 9.68 -5.86
CA SER A 122 11.64 8.61 -6.49
C SER A 122 11.92 8.94 -7.95
N SER A 123 12.91 8.26 -8.53
CA SER A 123 13.16 8.31 -9.96
C SER A 123 12.05 7.59 -10.73
N TYR A 124 11.83 7.99 -11.97
CA TYR A 124 10.90 7.29 -12.86
C TYR A 124 11.41 7.27 -14.30
N SER A 125 10.71 6.51 -15.14
CA SER A 125 11.20 6.17 -16.47
C SER A 125 11.45 7.39 -17.36
N THR A 126 12.67 7.52 -17.88
CA THR A 126 13.01 8.52 -18.89
C THR A 126 12.20 8.36 -20.18
N PHE A 127 11.80 7.12 -20.53
CA PHE A 127 10.93 6.88 -21.68
C PHE A 127 9.53 7.48 -21.49
N PHE A 128 9.01 7.48 -20.25
CA PHE A 128 7.75 8.12 -19.93
C PHE A 128 7.86 9.63 -20.08
N ILE A 129 8.91 10.26 -19.55
CA ILE A 129 9.13 11.70 -19.59
C ILE A 129 9.29 12.21 -21.03
N ASN A 130 10.06 11.49 -21.83
CA ASN A 130 10.37 11.91 -23.20
C ASN A 130 9.28 11.51 -24.22
N ASN A 131 8.19 10.89 -23.78
CA ASN A 131 7.06 10.58 -24.65
C ASN A 131 6.19 11.83 -24.84
N PRO A 132 6.00 12.33 -26.07
CA PRO A 132 5.19 13.52 -26.34
C PRO A 132 3.75 13.43 -25.82
N LYS A 133 3.20 12.23 -25.68
CA LYS A 133 1.86 12.00 -25.13
C LYS A 133 1.76 12.26 -23.63
N ASN A 134 2.90 12.28 -22.92
CA ASN A 134 2.97 12.40 -21.46
C ASN A 134 3.44 13.79 -20.99
N VAL A 135 3.72 14.73 -21.90
CA VAL A 135 4.34 16.04 -21.61
C VAL A 135 3.66 16.82 -20.47
N ASN A 136 2.38 16.59 -20.23
CA ASN A 136 1.63 17.31 -19.19
C ASN A 136 1.24 16.45 -17.99
N ALA A 137 1.54 15.14 -17.98
CA ALA A 137 0.95 14.22 -17.02
C ALA A 137 1.61 14.29 -15.63
N SER A 138 2.91 14.56 -15.55
CA SER A 138 3.66 14.51 -14.29
C SER A 138 4.44 15.77 -13.94
N VAL A 139 4.51 16.73 -14.85
CA VAL A 139 5.32 17.95 -14.71
C VAL A 139 5.10 18.69 -13.38
N LYS A 140 3.86 18.75 -12.89
CA LYS A 140 3.55 19.43 -11.62
C LYS A 140 4.08 18.72 -10.38
N SER A 141 4.29 17.41 -10.49
CA SER A 141 4.79 16.56 -9.41
C SER A 141 6.28 16.26 -9.50
N ASP A 142 6.94 16.68 -10.59
CA ASP A 142 8.37 16.55 -10.74
C ASP A 142 9.10 17.48 -9.79
N VAL A 143 10.04 16.93 -9.02
CA VAL A 143 10.81 17.69 -8.03
C VAL A 143 12.11 18.21 -8.65
N ARG A 144 12.71 17.44 -9.54
CA ARG A 144 13.95 17.80 -10.22
C ARG A 144 14.07 17.10 -11.56
N HIS A 145 14.59 17.85 -12.56
CA HIS A 145 15.03 17.33 -13.83
C HIS A 145 16.55 17.42 -13.95
N PHE A 146 17.16 16.51 -14.71
CA PHE A 146 18.53 16.60 -15.16
C PHE A 146 18.71 15.90 -16.51
N GLU A 147 19.69 16.37 -17.29
CA GLU A 147 20.01 15.80 -18.59
C GLU A 147 21.23 14.90 -18.48
N TYR A 148 21.15 13.73 -19.13
CA TYR A 148 22.28 12.83 -19.29
C TYR A 148 22.16 12.05 -20.59
N ASN A 149 23.24 12.04 -21.38
CA ASN A 149 23.31 11.37 -22.70
C ASN A 149 22.12 11.71 -23.62
N GLY A 150 21.73 13.00 -23.70
CA GLY A 150 20.65 13.48 -24.55
C GLY A 150 19.25 13.05 -24.14
N ARG A 151 19.08 12.62 -22.88
CA ARG A 151 17.79 12.26 -22.31
C ARG A 151 17.53 13.01 -21.03
N THR A 152 16.28 13.39 -20.83
CA THR A 152 15.79 13.97 -19.57
C THR A 152 15.47 12.86 -18.58
N TYR A 153 15.96 13.01 -17.36
CA TYR A 153 15.63 12.19 -16.20
C TYR A 153 14.96 13.06 -15.15
N ALA A 154 14.05 12.50 -14.37
CA ALA A 154 13.38 13.23 -13.33
C ALA A 154 13.21 12.43 -12.05
N TRP A 155 13.02 13.17 -10.96
CA TRP A 155 12.53 12.71 -9.68
C TRP A 155 11.13 13.25 -9.50
N ASN A 156 10.18 12.35 -9.25
CA ASN A 156 8.76 12.68 -9.12
C ASN A 156 8.27 12.38 -7.71
N ALA A 157 7.41 13.25 -7.18
CA ALA A 157 6.70 12.99 -5.94
C ALA A 157 5.37 12.31 -6.25
N ASN A 158 5.15 11.15 -5.65
CA ASN A 158 3.92 10.38 -5.83
C ASN A 158 3.35 9.90 -4.50
N ALA A 159 2.07 9.52 -4.48
CA ALA A 159 1.39 9.05 -3.29
C ALA A 159 0.60 7.77 -3.58
N GLY A 160 0.53 6.91 -2.59
CA GLY A 160 -0.20 5.64 -2.65
C GLY A 160 0.47 4.57 -1.79
N THR A 161 -0.26 3.53 -1.45
CA THR A 161 0.30 2.31 -0.85
C THR A 161 1.29 1.62 -1.80
N SER A 162 1.19 1.89 -3.12
CA SER A 162 2.18 1.50 -4.13
C SER A 162 3.58 2.11 -3.87
N MET A 163 3.68 3.22 -3.12
CA MET A 163 4.93 3.84 -2.70
C MET A 163 5.37 3.33 -1.32
N SER A 164 4.44 2.88 -0.48
CA SER A 164 4.75 2.28 0.82
C SER A 164 5.30 0.86 0.69
N ALA A 165 4.73 0.05 -0.18
CA ALA A 165 5.11 -1.35 -0.36
C ALA A 165 6.60 -1.54 -0.68
N PRO A 166 7.22 -0.79 -1.62
CA PRO A 166 8.65 -0.94 -1.90
C PRO A 166 9.56 -0.52 -0.75
N VAL A 167 9.11 0.34 0.16
CA VAL A 167 9.87 0.67 1.39
C VAL A 167 9.98 -0.57 2.27
N VAL A 168 8.88 -1.28 2.48
CA VAL A 168 8.86 -2.54 3.25
C VAL A 168 9.63 -3.64 2.52
N THR A 169 9.46 -3.76 1.20
CA THR A 169 10.22 -4.72 0.39
C THR A 169 11.72 -4.50 0.51
N GLY A 170 12.18 -3.25 0.41
CA GLY A 170 13.58 -2.90 0.58
C GLY A 170 14.11 -3.20 1.98
N ALA A 171 13.30 -2.95 3.02
CA ALA A 171 13.63 -3.30 4.39
C ALA A 171 13.82 -4.82 4.57
N ILE A 172 12.87 -5.61 4.08
CA ILE A 172 12.92 -7.07 4.15
C ILE A 172 14.10 -7.61 3.33
N ALA A 173 14.43 -7.01 2.17
CA ALA A 173 15.60 -7.41 1.39
C ALA A 173 16.90 -7.21 2.18
N LEU A 174 17.05 -6.11 2.93
CA LEU A 174 18.19 -5.90 3.83
C LEU A 174 18.22 -6.93 4.98
N TRP A 175 17.05 -7.27 5.52
CA TRP A 175 16.95 -8.28 6.58
C TRP A 175 17.30 -9.67 6.07
N LEU A 176 16.85 -10.04 4.86
CA LEU A 176 17.20 -11.30 4.20
C LEU A 176 18.71 -11.38 3.84
N GLN A 177 19.34 -10.25 3.53
CA GLN A 177 20.80 -10.21 3.36
C GLN A 177 21.52 -10.55 4.65
N ALA A 178 20.99 -10.13 5.80
CA ALA A 178 21.54 -10.47 7.11
C ALA A 178 21.23 -11.91 7.54
N ASP A 179 20.01 -12.37 7.28
CA ASP A 179 19.55 -13.73 7.53
C ASP A 179 18.63 -14.22 6.40
N PRO A 180 19.16 -15.01 5.44
CA PRO A 180 18.39 -15.52 4.30
C PRO A 180 17.35 -16.59 4.67
N THR A 181 17.25 -17.00 5.92
CA THR A 181 16.28 -18.00 6.38
C THR A 181 14.96 -17.40 6.88
N LEU A 182 14.85 -16.06 6.92
CA LEU A 182 13.64 -15.37 7.37
C LEU A 182 12.42 -15.76 6.53
N THR A 183 11.34 -16.04 7.23
CA THR A 183 10.02 -16.31 6.66
C THR A 183 9.11 -15.06 6.78
N PRO A 184 7.97 -15.01 6.08
CA PRO A 184 6.96 -13.98 6.32
C PRO A 184 6.50 -13.90 7.78
N ALA A 185 6.38 -15.05 8.46
CA ALA A 185 6.02 -15.12 9.88
C ALA A 185 7.08 -14.45 10.77
N ASP A 186 8.37 -14.69 10.49
CA ASP A 186 9.46 -14.01 11.20
C ASP A 186 9.39 -12.49 11.01
N CYS A 187 9.05 -12.03 9.80
CA CYS A 187 8.88 -10.60 9.53
C CYS A 187 7.75 -10.01 10.39
N LEU A 188 6.62 -10.70 10.53
CA LEU A 188 5.51 -10.25 11.39
C LEU A 188 5.94 -10.15 12.86
N GLU A 189 6.72 -11.12 13.36
CA GLU A 189 7.25 -11.05 14.72
C GLU A 189 8.27 -9.90 14.90
N ILE A 190 9.08 -9.62 13.87
CA ILE A 190 9.99 -8.47 13.88
C ILE A 190 9.19 -7.18 13.91
N PHE A 191 8.13 -7.05 13.10
CA PHE A 191 7.24 -5.89 13.14
C PHE A 191 6.63 -5.69 14.52
N ALA A 192 6.13 -6.77 15.15
CA ALA A 192 5.54 -6.71 16.48
C ALA A 192 6.49 -6.14 17.55
N LYS A 193 7.79 -6.38 17.38
CA LYS A 193 8.82 -5.94 18.35
C LYS A 193 9.41 -4.58 18.04
N THR A 194 9.38 -4.14 16.77
CA THR A 194 10.23 -3.04 16.31
C THR A 194 9.50 -1.88 15.67
N CYS A 195 8.23 -2.06 15.27
CA CYS A 195 7.46 -0.97 14.69
C CYS A 195 7.21 0.17 15.68
N SER A 196 7.20 1.39 15.16
CA SER A 196 6.87 2.58 15.92
C SER A 196 5.35 2.78 15.97
N HIS A 197 4.84 3.18 17.13
CA HIS A 197 3.44 3.47 17.36
C HIS A 197 3.23 4.98 17.46
N TYR A 198 2.71 5.60 16.40
CA TYR A 198 2.45 7.04 16.40
C TYR A 198 1.16 7.41 17.14
N ASP A 199 0.13 6.59 17.03
CA ASP A 199 -1.10 6.76 17.79
C ASP A 199 -1.05 5.89 19.05
N THR A 200 -0.67 6.51 20.16
CA THR A 200 -0.55 5.82 21.45
C THR A 200 -1.89 5.56 22.14
N SER A 201 -2.99 6.05 21.58
CA SER A 201 -4.34 5.74 22.07
C SER A 201 -4.86 4.38 21.61
N LEU A 202 -4.20 3.79 20.60
CA LEU A 202 -4.59 2.52 20.02
C LEU A 202 -3.74 1.36 20.56
N SER A 203 -4.38 0.20 20.68
CA SER A 203 -3.68 -1.07 20.86
C SER A 203 -3.13 -1.57 19.53
N TYR A 204 -1.99 -2.26 19.55
CA TYR A 204 -1.35 -2.85 18.38
C TYR A 204 -1.20 -4.36 18.53
N PRO A 205 -1.38 -5.17 17.45
CA PRO A 205 -1.79 -4.74 16.10
C PRO A 205 -3.27 -4.35 16.03
N ASN A 206 -3.63 -3.54 15.02
CA ASN A 206 -5.01 -3.15 14.76
C ASN A 206 -5.30 -2.97 13.25
N ASN A 207 -6.58 -2.86 12.90
CA ASN A 207 -7.03 -2.79 11.50
C ASN A 207 -6.70 -1.47 10.77
N LEU A 208 -6.16 -0.47 11.46
CA LEU A 208 -5.77 0.81 10.88
C LEU A 208 -4.28 0.87 10.55
N TYR A 209 -3.45 0.28 11.43
CA TYR A 209 -1.99 0.43 11.39
C TYR A 209 -1.23 -0.89 11.40
N GLY A 210 -1.91 -2.03 11.51
CA GLY A 210 -1.23 -3.30 11.73
C GLY A 210 -0.36 -3.26 12.98
N TYR A 211 0.87 -3.72 12.86
CA TYR A 211 1.89 -3.62 13.94
C TYR A 211 2.47 -2.21 14.12
N GLY A 212 2.13 -1.26 13.24
CA GLY A 212 2.62 0.12 13.30
C GLY A 212 3.53 0.49 12.13
N GLN A 213 4.22 1.63 12.26
CA GLN A 213 5.16 2.14 11.27
C GLN A 213 6.46 1.34 11.31
N ILE A 214 6.92 0.84 10.16
CA ILE A 214 8.18 0.10 10.06
C ILE A 214 9.37 0.94 10.54
N ASP A 215 10.21 0.36 11.40
CA ASP A 215 11.56 0.84 11.70
C ASP A 215 12.58 -0.14 11.10
N VAL A 216 13.12 0.24 9.96
CA VAL A 216 14.05 -0.61 9.18
C VAL A 216 15.31 -0.95 9.98
N ALA A 217 15.84 0.03 10.72
CA ALA A 217 17.07 -0.12 11.49
C ALA A 217 16.85 -0.96 12.76
N ALA A 218 15.74 -0.74 13.45
CA ALA A 218 15.39 -1.56 14.62
C ALA A 218 15.11 -3.02 14.19
N GLY A 219 14.42 -3.22 13.07
CA GLY A 219 14.18 -4.54 12.49
C GLY A 219 15.49 -5.26 12.15
N LEU A 220 16.43 -4.57 11.49
CA LEU A 220 17.73 -5.16 11.17
C LEU A 220 18.52 -5.56 12.45
N ARG A 221 18.49 -4.71 13.47
CA ARG A 221 19.10 -5.05 14.78
C ARG A 221 18.46 -6.28 15.40
N GLU A 222 17.15 -6.44 15.32
CA GLU A 222 16.44 -7.61 15.83
C GLU A 222 16.81 -8.88 15.05
N VAL A 223 16.94 -8.81 13.71
CA VAL A 223 17.41 -9.91 12.87
C VAL A 223 18.81 -10.36 13.30
N LEU A 224 19.74 -9.42 13.42
CA LEU A 224 21.11 -9.72 13.84
C LEU A 224 21.16 -10.31 15.25
N ARG A 225 20.32 -9.80 16.17
CA ARG A 225 20.19 -10.35 17.53
C ARG A 225 19.66 -11.78 17.51
N ARG A 226 18.62 -12.08 16.72
CA ARG A 226 18.06 -13.44 16.58
C ARG A 226 19.11 -14.40 16.06
N LYS A 227 19.85 -14.00 15.02
CA LYS A 227 20.93 -14.81 14.44
C LYS A 227 22.05 -15.10 15.44
N ALA A 228 22.49 -14.09 16.21
CA ALA A 228 23.52 -14.25 17.23
C ALA A 228 23.11 -15.20 18.37
N LEU A 229 21.82 -15.27 18.68
CA LEU A 229 21.28 -16.16 19.70
C LEU A 229 20.90 -17.55 19.16
N GLY A 230 21.08 -17.80 17.86
CA GLY A 230 20.67 -19.05 17.22
C GLY A 230 19.14 -19.29 17.26
N ILE A 231 18.36 -18.22 17.41
CA ILE A 231 16.90 -18.29 17.39
C ILE A 231 16.45 -18.43 15.94
N ASN A 232 16.37 -19.68 15.49
CA ASN A 232 15.69 -20.00 14.23
C ASN A 232 14.23 -20.29 14.55
N THR A 233 13.34 -19.91 13.64
CA THR A 233 11.89 -20.15 13.80
C THR A 233 11.63 -21.63 14.05
N ILE A 234 10.91 -21.94 15.12
CA ILE A 234 10.43 -23.28 15.40
C ILE A 234 9.41 -23.63 14.32
N GLY A 235 9.81 -24.43 13.32
CA GLY A 235 8.87 -24.91 12.31
C GLY A 235 9.38 -25.09 10.89
N GLN A 236 10.66 -24.88 10.61
CA GLN A 236 11.19 -25.28 9.32
C GLN A 236 11.29 -26.80 9.22
N LYS A 237 10.24 -27.45 8.67
CA LYS A 237 10.48 -28.65 7.89
C LYS A 237 11.59 -28.28 6.90
N LYS A 238 12.73 -29.00 6.94
CA LYS A 238 13.69 -28.96 5.85
C LYS A 238 12.95 -29.33 4.57
N VAL A 239 12.48 -28.33 3.85
CA VAL A 239 12.25 -28.47 2.42
C VAL A 239 13.65 -28.64 1.87
N SER A 240 13.97 -29.81 1.36
CA SER A 240 15.16 -30.02 0.57
C SER A 240 15.05 -29.07 -0.61
N GLU A 241 15.77 -27.96 -0.55
CA GLU A 241 15.86 -26.99 -1.64
C GLU A 241 16.61 -27.64 -2.80
N GLN A 242 15.88 -28.36 -3.63
CA GLN A 242 16.26 -28.44 -5.02
C GLN A 242 15.86 -27.10 -5.62
N TYR A 243 16.78 -26.16 -5.62
CA TYR A 243 16.65 -24.97 -6.47
C TYR A 243 16.52 -25.45 -7.90
N ASP A 244 15.34 -25.27 -8.46
CA ASP A 244 15.13 -25.43 -9.87
C ASP A 244 15.80 -24.22 -10.54
N ASN A 245 17.00 -24.41 -11.07
CA ASN A 245 17.76 -23.37 -11.79
C ASN A 245 17.08 -22.97 -13.11
N ARG A 246 15.84 -23.35 -13.34
CA ARG A 246 15.10 -22.98 -14.52
C ARG A 246 14.72 -21.49 -14.47
N ILE A 247 14.97 -20.81 -15.56
CA ILE A 247 14.59 -19.41 -15.74
C ILE A 247 13.21 -19.39 -16.40
N TYR A 248 12.28 -18.65 -15.79
CA TYR A 248 10.95 -18.44 -16.34
C TYR A 248 10.76 -16.97 -16.74
N LEU A 249 10.06 -16.75 -17.84
CA LEU A 249 9.59 -15.40 -18.21
C LEU A 249 8.46 -14.96 -17.27
N LEU A 250 8.16 -13.68 -17.27
CA LEU A 250 7.07 -13.11 -16.45
C LEU A 250 5.68 -13.69 -16.81
N ASP A 251 5.53 -14.30 -17.96
CA ASP A 251 4.33 -15.02 -18.40
C ASP A 251 4.32 -16.51 -18.00
N GLY A 252 5.31 -16.95 -17.20
CA GLY A 252 5.41 -18.32 -16.70
C GLY A 252 6.04 -19.34 -17.67
N ARG A 253 6.50 -18.91 -18.85
CA ARG A 253 7.17 -19.82 -19.80
C ARG A 253 8.61 -20.07 -19.39
N TYR A 254 9.01 -21.33 -19.44
CA TYR A 254 10.40 -21.75 -19.21
C TYR A 254 11.31 -21.29 -20.36
N VAL A 255 12.46 -20.73 -20.01
CA VAL A 255 13.53 -20.37 -20.94
C VAL A 255 14.63 -21.39 -20.75
N GLY A 256 14.68 -22.38 -21.65
CA GLY A 256 15.64 -23.49 -21.65
C GLY A 256 17.10 -23.12 -21.68
#